data_b04620abcef7d5d1ffde715e8177175a
#
_entry.id   b04620abcef7d5d1ffde715e8177175a
#
_cell.length_a   1.000
_cell.length_b   1.000
_cell.length_c   1.000
_cell.angle_alpha   90.00
_cell.angle_beta   90.00
_cell.angle_gamma   90.00
#
_symmetry.space_group_name_H-M   'P 1'
#
loop_
_entity.id
_entity.type
_entity.pdbx_description
1 polymer ?
#
loop_
_entity_poly.entity_id
_entity_poly.type
_entity_poly.pdbx_seq_one_letter_code
_entity_poly.pdbx_strand_id
1 'polypeptide(L)'
;MKLYIAYGSNLNIDQMKRRCPDAEIVTTSFINNYQLTFRGNSRGFGVANIEPKKGARVPVGVWQISESDEVALDRYEGFPHLYVKQNFMVLINGERHKAMAYVMRKGFSPVAPSEGYLQTIVDGFEDFHIDKAVLWDGVCWALKRSSESRTSFLEAFARLQGRYHWKKCPRCGRATVKPKTATNAWSRHADVYICDECGMDEAIRDYGKAVIPLHEWAIFKE
;
A
#
# COMPACT_ATOMS: atom_id res chain seq x y z
N MET A 1 23.99 3.67 17.47
CA MET A 1 23.03 3.85 16.37
C MET A 1 22.41 2.51 15.96
N LYS A 2 21.16 2.49 15.53
CA LYS A 2 20.38 1.28 15.23
C LYS A 2 19.78 1.37 13.82
N LEU A 3 19.67 0.24 13.10
CA LEU A 3 18.97 0.19 11.82
C LEU A 3 17.46 0.05 12.05
N TYR A 4 16.69 0.93 11.43
CA TYR A 4 15.24 0.99 11.46
C TYR A 4 14.66 0.86 10.06
N ILE A 5 13.58 0.11 9.93
CA ILE A 5 12.88 -0.14 8.67
C ILE A 5 11.55 0.59 8.66
N ALA A 6 11.35 1.45 7.66
CA ALA A 6 10.09 2.12 7.36
C ALA A 6 9.42 1.49 6.12
N TYR A 7 8.11 1.26 6.19
CA TYR A 7 7.27 0.76 5.09
C TYR A 7 5.93 1.51 4.95
N GLY A 8 5.68 2.48 5.83
CA GLY A 8 4.50 3.34 5.88
C GLY A 8 4.87 4.82 5.89
N SER A 9 4.20 5.62 6.70
CA SER A 9 4.39 7.09 6.74
C SER A 9 5.81 7.53 7.11
N ASN A 10 6.59 6.70 7.80
CA ASN A 10 8.00 6.99 8.11
C ASN A 10 8.96 6.85 6.90
N LEU A 11 8.45 6.49 5.73
CA LEU A 11 9.15 6.69 4.46
C LEU A 11 9.20 8.16 4.06
N ASN A 12 8.21 8.98 4.46
CA ASN A 12 8.20 10.40 4.14
C ASN A 12 9.33 11.12 4.89
N ILE A 13 10.28 11.67 4.13
CA ILE A 13 11.52 12.27 4.66
C ILE A 13 11.20 13.45 5.55
N ASP A 14 10.28 14.31 5.14
CA ASP A 14 9.93 15.52 5.90
C ASP A 14 9.27 15.17 7.25
N GLN A 15 8.44 14.15 7.28
CA GLN A 15 7.86 13.66 8.53
C GLN A 15 8.92 13.02 9.42
N MET A 16 9.81 12.22 8.83
CA MET A 16 10.84 11.53 9.58
C MET A 16 11.84 12.53 10.19
N LYS A 17 12.29 13.55 9.45
CA LYS A 17 13.17 14.62 9.96
C LYS A 17 12.57 15.39 11.13
N ARG A 18 11.26 15.63 11.11
CA ARG A 18 10.57 16.32 12.23
C ARG A 18 10.45 15.45 13.47
N ARG A 19 10.32 14.13 13.26
CA ARG A 19 10.10 13.14 14.34
C ARG A 19 11.40 12.64 14.92
N CYS A 20 12.38 12.44 14.08
CA CYS A 20 13.68 11.82 14.33
C CYS A 20 14.78 12.66 13.69
N PRO A 21 15.21 13.75 14.35
CA PRO A 21 16.18 14.70 13.76
C PRO A 21 17.54 14.10 13.43
N ASP A 22 17.95 13.05 14.17
CA ASP A 22 19.24 12.39 13.98
C ASP A 22 19.18 11.25 12.95
N ALA A 23 17.98 10.98 12.37
CA ALA A 23 17.80 9.86 11.46
C ALA A 23 18.46 10.13 10.09
N GLU A 24 19.25 9.16 9.63
CA GLU A 24 19.92 9.19 8.33
C GLU A 24 19.40 8.07 7.42
N ILE A 25 19.20 8.38 6.13
CA ILE A 25 18.83 7.39 5.13
C ILE A 25 20.05 6.53 4.83
N VAL A 26 19.88 5.20 4.93
CA VAL A 26 20.92 4.23 4.58
C VAL A 26 20.72 3.73 3.15
N THR A 27 19.54 3.16 2.85
CA THR A 27 19.23 2.59 1.53
C THR A 27 17.76 2.20 1.43
N THR A 28 17.36 1.65 0.26
CA THR A 28 16.15 0.86 0.09
C THR A 28 16.46 -0.63 0.18
N SER A 29 15.51 -1.42 0.65
CA SER A 29 15.63 -2.88 0.72
C SER A 29 14.25 -3.54 0.63
N PHE A 30 14.15 -4.82 1.01
CA PHE A 30 12.91 -5.59 0.99
C PHE A 30 12.78 -6.46 2.24
N ILE A 31 11.54 -6.59 2.74
CA ILE A 31 11.16 -7.66 3.67
C ILE A 31 10.49 -8.76 2.86
N ASN A 32 11.09 -9.96 2.85
CA ASN A 32 10.59 -11.11 2.11
C ASN A 32 9.53 -11.88 2.89
N ASN A 33 8.58 -12.52 2.18
CA ASN A 33 7.48 -13.30 2.71
C ASN A 33 6.51 -12.48 3.58
N TYR A 34 6.37 -11.19 3.27
CA TYR A 34 5.40 -10.27 3.87
C TYR A 34 4.66 -9.50 2.79
N GLN A 35 3.45 -9.07 3.10
CA GLN A 35 2.64 -8.14 2.31
C GLN A 35 2.35 -6.87 3.10
N LEU A 36 2.20 -5.75 2.41
CA LEU A 36 1.70 -4.51 2.99
C LEU A 36 0.18 -4.61 3.16
N THR A 37 -0.31 -4.23 4.33
CA THR A 37 -1.74 -4.18 4.67
C THR A 37 -2.07 -2.88 5.37
N PHE A 38 -3.37 -2.59 5.53
CA PHE A 38 -3.84 -1.46 6.34
C PHE A 38 -4.85 -1.96 7.36
N ARG A 39 -4.66 -1.56 8.61
CA ARG A 39 -5.52 -1.95 9.73
C ARG A 39 -5.95 -0.75 10.54
N GLY A 40 -7.14 -0.80 11.10
CA GLY A 40 -7.66 0.26 11.96
C GLY A 40 -6.87 0.37 13.26
N ASN A 41 -6.48 1.59 13.64
CA ASN A 41 -5.97 1.86 14.98
C ASN A 41 -7.13 2.03 15.97
N SER A 42 -6.83 2.32 17.25
CA SER A 42 -7.84 2.54 18.30
C SER A 42 -8.82 3.70 18.03
N ARG A 43 -8.48 4.59 17.08
CA ARG A 43 -9.31 5.71 16.64
C ARG A 43 -10.09 5.39 15.35
N GLY A 44 -10.02 4.16 14.84
CA GLY A 44 -10.70 3.74 13.61
C GLY A 44 -10.01 4.16 12.31
N PHE A 45 -8.82 4.78 12.36
CA PHE A 45 -8.07 5.17 11.15
C PHE A 45 -7.22 4.01 10.63
N GLY A 46 -7.30 3.76 9.31
CA GLY A 46 -6.45 2.78 8.63
C GLY A 46 -4.99 3.22 8.60
N VAL A 47 -4.11 2.43 9.19
CA VAL A 47 -2.66 2.68 9.22
C VAL A 47 -1.90 1.48 8.66
N ALA A 48 -0.71 1.73 8.09
CA ALA A 48 0.10 0.72 7.43
C ALA A 48 0.60 -0.35 8.40
N ASN A 49 0.56 -1.59 7.95
CA ASN A 49 1.11 -2.76 8.63
C ASN A 49 1.70 -3.73 7.62
N ILE A 50 2.53 -4.64 8.07
CA ILE A 50 3.02 -5.77 7.27
C ILE A 50 2.60 -7.09 7.91
N GLU A 51 2.24 -8.06 7.06
CA GLU A 51 1.77 -9.37 7.50
C GLU A 51 2.45 -10.49 6.72
N PRO A 52 2.67 -11.67 7.35
CA PRO A 52 3.25 -12.81 6.66
C PRO A 52 2.44 -13.20 5.43
N LYS A 53 3.12 -13.33 4.28
CA LYS A 53 2.57 -13.86 3.03
C LYS A 53 3.69 -14.49 2.22
N LYS A 54 3.71 -15.82 2.15
CA LYS A 54 4.73 -16.58 1.41
C LYS A 54 4.86 -16.10 -0.03
N GLY A 55 6.08 -15.85 -0.47
CA GLY A 55 6.42 -15.43 -1.83
C GLY A 55 6.21 -13.92 -2.11
N ALA A 56 5.51 -13.19 -1.24
CA ALA A 56 5.40 -11.73 -1.35
C ALA A 56 6.63 -11.03 -0.77
N ARG A 57 6.83 -9.77 -1.15
CA ARG A 57 7.87 -8.92 -0.55
C ARG A 57 7.40 -7.47 -0.46
N VAL A 58 7.81 -6.80 0.61
CA VAL A 58 7.48 -5.39 0.86
C VAL A 58 8.75 -4.57 0.67
N PRO A 59 8.76 -3.57 -0.23
CA PRO A 59 9.85 -2.63 -0.33
C PRO A 59 9.86 -1.71 0.88
N VAL A 60 11.05 -1.33 1.34
CA VAL A 60 11.24 -0.57 2.58
C VAL A 60 12.36 0.45 2.45
N GLY A 61 12.27 1.55 3.20
CA GLY A 61 13.38 2.44 3.49
C GLY A 61 14.12 1.97 4.75
N VAL A 62 15.45 1.99 4.70
CA VAL A 62 16.29 1.68 5.86
C VAL A 62 16.90 2.98 6.36
N TRP A 63 16.68 3.24 7.64
CA TRP A 63 17.20 4.40 8.37
C TRP A 63 18.22 3.96 9.41
N GLN A 64 19.21 4.79 9.66
CA GLN A 64 20.03 4.74 10.85
C GLN A 64 19.49 5.76 11.85
N ILE A 65 19.16 5.32 13.06
CA ILE A 65 18.52 6.15 14.08
C ILE A 65 19.34 6.17 15.38
N SER A 66 19.21 7.26 16.13
CA SER A 66 19.75 7.40 17.49
C SER A 66 18.84 6.74 18.53
N GLU A 67 19.27 6.71 19.79
CA GLU A 67 18.44 6.26 20.92
C GLU A 67 17.28 7.23 21.19
N SER A 68 17.51 8.53 21.03
CA SER A 68 16.48 9.57 21.16
C SER A 68 15.40 9.44 20.07
N ASP A 69 15.80 9.15 18.82
CA ASP A 69 14.89 8.89 17.73
C ASP A 69 14.04 7.64 17.99
N GLU A 70 14.64 6.56 18.52
CA GLU A 70 13.89 5.36 18.87
C GLU A 70 12.82 5.64 19.94
N VAL A 71 13.13 6.46 20.94
CA VAL A 71 12.14 6.88 21.94
C VAL A 71 11.01 7.72 21.32
N ALA A 72 11.32 8.59 20.36
CA ALA A 72 10.32 9.37 19.63
C ALA A 72 9.42 8.47 18.78
N LEU A 73 10.00 7.48 18.09
CA LEU A 73 9.26 6.46 17.33
C LEU A 73 8.38 5.61 18.22
N ASP A 74 8.86 5.15 19.39
CA ASP A 74 8.07 4.38 20.36
C ASP A 74 6.77 5.10 20.73
N ARG A 75 6.86 6.40 21.00
CA ARG A 75 5.69 7.23 21.31
C ARG A 75 4.75 7.36 20.11
N TYR A 76 5.30 7.64 18.93
CA TYR A 76 4.53 7.82 17.72
C TYR A 76 3.77 6.55 17.32
N GLU A 77 4.43 5.38 17.37
CA GLU A 77 3.88 4.08 17.00
C GLU A 77 2.98 3.47 18.10
N GLY A 78 2.90 4.12 19.27
CA GLY A 78 2.12 3.60 20.41
C GLY A 78 2.67 2.27 20.94
N PHE A 79 4.00 2.11 20.89
CA PHE A 79 4.68 0.94 21.45
C PHE A 79 4.52 0.91 22.97
N PRO A 80 4.29 -0.26 23.58
CA PRO A 80 4.12 -1.59 22.95
C PRO A 80 2.66 -1.96 22.66
N HIS A 81 1.70 -1.04 22.76
CA HIS A 81 0.26 -1.33 22.79
C HIS A 81 -0.34 -1.50 21.38
N LEU A 82 0.00 -0.64 20.44
CA LEU A 82 -0.50 -0.70 19.07
C LEU A 82 0.48 -1.48 18.17
N TYR A 83 1.76 -1.08 18.20
CA TYR A 83 2.83 -1.75 17.47
C TYR A 83 3.82 -2.38 18.44
N VAL A 84 4.49 -3.43 17.95
CA VAL A 84 5.63 -4.09 18.63
C VAL A 84 6.86 -4.05 17.75
N LYS A 85 8.03 -4.04 18.34
CA LYS A 85 9.30 -4.11 17.63
C LYS A 85 9.59 -5.53 17.17
N GLN A 86 9.85 -5.71 15.89
CA GLN A 86 10.28 -6.97 15.29
C GLN A 86 11.53 -6.75 14.46
N ASN A 87 12.45 -7.71 14.48
CA ASN A 87 13.67 -7.67 13.70
C ASN A 87 13.52 -8.45 12.40
N PHE A 88 14.05 -7.87 11.32
CA PHE A 88 14.09 -8.46 10.00
C PHE A 88 15.51 -8.48 9.48
N MET A 89 15.79 -9.40 8.55
CA MET A 89 17.02 -9.40 7.78
C MET A 89 16.79 -8.65 6.49
N VAL A 90 17.56 -7.59 6.27
CA VAL A 90 17.56 -6.77 5.05
C VAL A 90 18.93 -6.82 4.39
N LEU A 91 18.97 -6.55 3.08
CA LEU A 91 20.22 -6.45 2.33
C LEU A 91 20.64 -4.98 2.25
N ILE A 92 21.89 -4.70 2.64
CA ILE A 92 22.56 -3.40 2.51
C ILE A 92 23.87 -3.67 1.78
N ASN A 93 24.05 -3.12 0.58
CA ASN A 93 25.24 -3.35 -0.26
C ASN A 93 25.58 -4.83 -0.48
N GLY A 94 24.54 -5.70 -0.57
CA GLY A 94 24.70 -7.14 -0.77
C GLY A 94 24.89 -7.95 0.51
N GLU A 95 25.10 -7.32 1.66
CA GLU A 95 25.26 -7.97 2.96
C GLU A 95 23.97 -8.00 3.76
N ARG A 96 23.81 -9.04 4.60
CA ARG A 96 22.63 -9.20 5.47
C ARG A 96 22.80 -8.46 6.78
N HIS A 97 21.91 -7.53 7.04
CA HIS A 97 21.87 -6.77 8.30
C HIS A 97 20.56 -6.99 9.03
N LYS A 98 20.63 -7.04 10.36
CA LYS A 98 19.47 -7.09 11.24
C LYS A 98 18.98 -5.66 11.47
N ALA A 99 17.71 -5.37 11.12
CA ALA A 99 17.10 -4.08 11.31
C ALA A 99 15.72 -4.22 11.96
N MET A 100 15.33 -3.27 12.81
CA MET A 100 14.08 -3.25 13.55
C MET A 100 12.98 -2.57 12.74
N ALA A 101 11.76 -3.11 12.79
CA ALA A 101 10.55 -2.44 12.32
C ALA A 101 9.46 -2.50 13.39
N TYR A 102 8.53 -1.55 13.34
CA TYR A 102 7.29 -1.63 14.11
C TYR A 102 6.27 -2.45 13.32
N VAL A 103 5.69 -3.47 13.93
CA VAL A 103 4.67 -4.33 13.34
C VAL A 103 3.45 -4.30 14.25
N MET A 104 2.26 -4.10 13.68
CA MET A 104 1.03 -4.00 14.46
C MET A 104 0.70 -5.32 15.15
N ARG A 105 0.21 -5.24 16.37
CA ARG A 105 -0.30 -6.40 17.12
C ARG A 105 -1.51 -7.01 16.39
N LYS A 106 -1.77 -8.28 16.66
CA LYS A 106 -2.96 -8.96 16.13
C LYS A 106 -4.26 -8.40 16.75
N GLY A 107 -5.37 -8.59 16.06
CA GLY A 107 -6.71 -8.24 16.56
C GLY A 107 -7.32 -6.97 15.98
N PHE A 108 -6.60 -6.24 15.14
CA PHE A 108 -7.12 -5.05 14.46
C PHE A 108 -7.77 -5.40 13.12
N SER A 109 -8.96 -4.87 12.86
CA SER A 109 -9.71 -5.09 11.63
C SER A 109 -9.07 -4.37 10.42
N PRO A 110 -9.22 -4.88 9.19
CA PRO A 110 -8.87 -4.15 7.99
C PRO A 110 -9.64 -2.83 7.90
N VAL A 111 -8.94 -1.73 7.65
CA VAL A 111 -9.52 -0.40 7.41
C VAL A 111 -8.70 0.29 6.33
N ALA A 112 -9.36 0.86 5.32
CA ALA A 112 -8.69 1.63 4.29
C ALA A 112 -8.04 2.89 4.88
N PRO A 113 -6.86 3.31 4.37
CA PRO A 113 -6.23 4.54 4.82
C PRO A 113 -7.05 5.77 4.41
N SER A 114 -7.02 6.83 5.22
CA SER A 114 -7.54 8.13 4.79
C SER A 114 -6.70 8.68 3.63
N GLU A 115 -7.28 9.54 2.80
CA GLU A 115 -6.57 10.13 1.65
C GLU A 115 -5.32 10.91 2.07
N GLY A 116 -5.39 11.69 3.17
CA GLY A 116 -4.24 12.45 3.67
C GLY A 116 -3.11 11.54 4.17
N TYR A 117 -3.43 10.46 4.87
CA TYR A 117 -2.44 9.48 5.31
C TYR A 117 -1.83 8.71 4.13
N LEU A 118 -2.68 8.33 3.16
CA LEU A 118 -2.22 7.67 1.93
C LEU A 118 -1.28 8.58 1.14
N GLN A 119 -1.60 9.88 1.01
CA GLN A 119 -0.72 10.85 0.34
C GLN A 119 0.66 10.89 1.00
N THR A 120 0.71 10.95 2.33
CA THR A 120 1.99 10.90 3.07
C THR A 120 2.83 9.67 2.72
N ILE A 121 2.18 8.50 2.56
CA ILE A 121 2.89 7.27 2.17
C ILE A 121 3.32 7.35 0.70
N VAL A 122 2.48 7.86 -0.18
CA VAL A 122 2.81 8.06 -1.60
C VAL A 122 4.05 8.94 -1.75
N ASP A 123 4.09 10.08 -1.04
CA ASP A 123 5.24 10.99 -1.03
C ASP A 123 6.50 10.25 -0.52
N GLY A 124 6.37 9.46 0.56
CA GLY A 124 7.49 8.65 1.07
C GLY A 124 7.98 7.57 0.10
N PHE A 125 7.09 6.94 -0.67
CA PHE A 125 7.49 6.02 -1.75
C PHE A 125 8.25 6.76 -2.87
N GLU A 126 7.87 8.00 -3.16
CA GLU A 126 8.57 8.88 -4.11
C GLU A 126 9.93 9.32 -3.57
N ASP A 127 10.01 9.73 -2.32
CA ASP A 127 11.25 10.11 -1.64
C ASP A 127 12.32 9.00 -1.70
N PHE A 128 11.90 7.76 -1.58
CA PHE A 128 12.77 6.58 -1.66
C PHE A 128 12.86 5.96 -3.06
N HIS A 129 12.25 6.57 -4.08
CA HIS A 129 12.19 6.03 -5.46
C HIS A 129 11.66 4.59 -5.54
N ILE A 130 10.69 4.23 -4.70
CA ILE A 130 10.07 2.91 -4.62
C ILE A 130 8.86 2.85 -5.55
N ASP A 131 8.71 1.75 -6.31
CA ASP A 131 7.50 1.51 -7.11
C ASP A 131 6.27 1.31 -6.21
N LYS A 132 5.20 2.02 -6.53
CA LYS A 132 3.97 2.06 -5.73
C LYS A 132 3.05 0.84 -5.92
N ALA A 133 3.41 -0.16 -6.73
CA ALA A 133 2.54 -1.32 -6.98
C ALA A 133 2.16 -2.08 -5.70
N VAL A 134 3.11 -2.28 -4.78
CA VAL A 134 2.86 -2.95 -3.49
C VAL A 134 1.97 -2.09 -2.57
N LEU A 135 2.11 -0.76 -2.62
CA LEU A 135 1.23 0.16 -1.90
C LEU A 135 -0.21 0.01 -2.39
N TRP A 136 -0.43 0.01 -3.71
CA TRP A 136 -1.75 -0.15 -4.29
C TRP A 136 -2.38 -1.52 -4.00
N ASP A 137 -1.58 -2.58 -4.03
CA ASP A 137 -2.05 -3.92 -3.64
C ASP A 137 -2.52 -3.93 -2.16
N GLY A 138 -1.78 -3.27 -1.26
CA GLY A 138 -2.15 -3.12 0.15
C GLY A 138 -3.42 -2.29 0.37
N VAL A 139 -3.58 -1.18 -0.37
CA VAL A 139 -4.81 -0.36 -0.33
C VAL A 139 -6.02 -1.15 -0.84
N CYS A 140 -5.89 -1.85 -1.98
CA CYS A 140 -6.94 -2.73 -2.49
C CYS A 140 -7.30 -3.84 -1.50
N TRP A 141 -6.30 -4.43 -0.85
CA TRP A 141 -6.50 -5.45 0.17
C TRP A 141 -7.39 -4.93 1.31
N ALA A 142 -7.12 -3.71 1.79
CA ALA A 142 -7.89 -3.09 2.86
C ALA A 142 -9.30 -2.70 2.38
N LEU A 143 -9.43 -2.04 1.24
CA LEU A 143 -10.71 -1.65 0.66
C LEU A 143 -11.65 -2.84 0.48
N LYS A 144 -11.17 -3.96 -0.08
CA LYS A 144 -11.99 -5.18 -0.25
C LYS A 144 -12.56 -5.70 1.05
N ARG A 145 -11.85 -5.54 2.16
CA ARG A 145 -12.20 -6.09 3.48
C ARG A 145 -12.94 -5.12 4.38
N SER A 146 -12.89 -3.82 4.06
CA SER A 146 -13.59 -2.77 4.81
C SER A 146 -14.83 -2.22 4.09
N SER A 147 -15.03 -2.53 2.82
CA SER A 147 -16.23 -2.15 2.06
C SER A 147 -17.39 -3.10 2.32
N GLU A 148 -18.58 -2.56 2.51
CA GLU A 148 -19.81 -3.34 2.78
C GLU A 148 -20.27 -4.14 1.56
N SER A 149 -19.96 -3.66 0.36
CA SER A 149 -20.34 -4.28 -0.91
C SER A 149 -19.29 -4.10 -1.99
N ARG A 150 -19.42 -4.83 -3.12
CA ARG A 150 -18.59 -4.61 -4.30
C ARG A 150 -18.78 -3.22 -4.89
N THR A 151 -19.98 -2.69 -4.83
CA THR A 151 -20.29 -1.34 -5.30
C THR A 151 -19.55 -0.29 -4.48
N SER A 152 -19.66 -0.34 -3.16
CA SER A 152 -18.96 0.62 -2.28
C SER A 152 -17.42 0.50 -2.39
N PHE A 153 -16.90 -0.71 -2.63
CA PHE A 153 -15.48 -0.90 -2.97
C PHE A 153 -15.12 -0.18 -4.27
N LEU A 154 -15.90 -0.38 -5.37
CA LEU A 154 -15.61 0.22 -6.66
C LEU A 154 -15.70 1.74 -6.63
N GLU A 155 -16.65 2.32 -5.92
CA GLU A 155 -16.77 3.77 -5.70
C GLU A 155 -15.53 4.34 -4.98
N ALA A 156 -15.08 3.68 -3.91
CA ALA A 156 -13.88 4.07 -3.20
C ALA A 156 -12.62 3.92 -4.08
N PHE A 157 -12.54 2.83 -4.84
CA PHE A 157 -11.46 2.58 -5.78
C PHE A 157 -11.41 3.63 -6.90
N ALA A 158 -12.56 4.00 -7.48
CA ALA A 158 -12.68 5.01 -8.54
C ALA A 158 -12.14 6.38 -8.09
N ARG A 159 -12.49 6.81 -6.85
CA ARG A 159 -11.95 8.06 -6.28
C ARG A 159 -10.42 8.04 -6.22
N LEU A 160 -9.83 6.93 -5.79
CA LEU A 160 -8.38 6.78 -5.72
C LEU A 160 -7.74 6.67 -7.11
N GLN A 161 -8.40 5.97 -8.06
CA GLN A 161 -7.94 5.86 -9.44
C GLN A 161 -7.91 7.23 -10.15
N GLY A 162 -8.88 8.09 -9.87
CA GLY A 162 -8.91 9.46 -10.40
C GLY A 162 -7.78 10.35 -9.86
N ARG A 163 -7.30 10.08 -8.64
CA ARG A 163 -6.24 10.87 -7.98
C ARG A 163 -4.84 10.31 -8.21
N TYR A 164 -4.70 8.98 -8.26
CA TYR A 164 -3.41 8.30 -8.34
C TYR A 164 -3.32 7.44 -9.60
N HIS A 165 -2.14 7.38 -10.19
CA HIS A 165 -1.90 6.50 -11.33
C HIS A 165 -1.84 5.02 -10.88
N TRP A 166 -2.92 4.31 -11.18
CA TRP A 166 -3.08 2.88 -10.88
C TRP A 166 -2.79 2.04 -12.11
N LYS A 167 -1.62 1.43 -12.22
CA LYS A 167 -1.18 0.72 -13.43
C LYS A 167 -2.01 -0.50 -13.77
N LYS A 168 -2.49 -1.26 -12.77
CA LYS A 168 -3.26 -2.49 -12.99
C LYS A 168 -4.70 -2.18 -13.39
N CYS A 169 -5.15 -2.77 -14.47
CA CYS A 169 -6.56 -2.71 -14.87
C CYS A 169 -7.42 -3.50 -13.88
N PRO A 170 -8.50 -2.91 -13.31
CA PRO A 170 -9.34 -3.63 -12.34
C PRO A 170 -10.04 -4.84 -12.95
N ARG A 171 -10.33 -4.84 -14.25
CA ARG A 171 -11.03 -5.93 -14.93
C ARG A 171 -10.11 -7.10 -15.28
N CYS A 172 -8.95 -6.88 -15.91
CA CYS A 172 -8.05 -7.97 -16.34
C CYS A 172 -6.82 -8.19 -15.45
N GLY A 173 -6.51 -7.27 -14.53
CA GLY A 173 -5.35 -7.37 -13.63
C GLY A 173 -4.00 -7.00 -14.25
N ARG A 174 -3.93 -6.81 -15.58
CA ARG A 174 -2.69 -6.46 -16.28
C ARG A 174 -2.31 -4.99 -16.03
N ALA A 175 -1.02 -4.68 -16.05
CA ALA A 175 -0.49 -3.32 -15.88
C ALA A 175 -0.59 -2.52 -17.19
N THR A 176 -1.83 -2.33 -17.69
CA THR A 176 -2.16 -1.75 -19.00
C THR A 176 -2.91 -0.43 -18.91
N VAL A 177 -3.16 0.10 -17.71
CA VAL A 177 -3.76 1.41 -17.50
C VAL A 177 -2.72 2.50 -17.80
N LYS A 178 -3.06 3.43 -18.71
CA LYS A 178 -2.20 4.54 -19.10
C LYS A 178 -2.01 5.55 -17.98
N PRO A 179 -0.86 6.28 -17.93
CA PRO A 179 -0.57 7.25 -16.87
C PRO A 179 -1.64 8.34 -16.72
N LYS A 180 -2.14 8.87 -17.83
CA LYS A 180 -3.26 9.82 -17.82
C LYS A 180 -4.56 9.03 -17.76
N THR A 181 -5.09 8.82 -16.56
CA THR A 181 -6.24 7.95 -16.28
C THR A 181 -7.44 8.21 -17.18
N ALA A 182 -7.80 9.47 -17.41
CA ALA A 182 -8.93 9.86 -18.26
C ALA A 182 -8.77 9.51 -19.77
N THR A 183 -7.61 9.02 -20.19
CA THR A 183 -7.39 8.53 -21.57
C THR A 183 -7.61 7.03 -21.73
N ASN A 184 -7.97 6.34 -20.67
CA ASN A 184 -8.36 4.94 -20.68
C ASN A 184 -9.87 4.80 -20.90
N ALA A 185 -10.31 3.59 -21.24
CA ALA A 185 -11.73 3.32 -21.38
C ALA A 185 -12.46 3.45 -20.03
N TRP A 186 -13.64 4.06 -20.02
CA TRP A 186 -14.57 4.00 -18.90
C TRP A 186 -15.42 2.74 -19.04
N SER A 187 -15.51 1.95 -17.97
CA SER A 187 -16.29 0.72 -18.00
C SER A 187 -17.80 1.01 -18.13
N ARG A 188 -18.50 0.14 -18.86
CA ARG A 188 -19.97 0.15 -18.98
C ARG A 188 -20.67 -0.52 -17.79
N HIS A 189 -19.91 -1.27 -16.99
CA HIS A 189 -20.44 -2.14 -15.92
C HIS A 189 -20.05 -1.67 -14.52
N ALA A 190 -19.14 -0.67 -14.43
CA ALA A 190 -18.69 -0.10 -13.16
C ALA A 190 -18.12 1.30 -13.38
N ASP A 191 -18.31 2.19 -12.43
CA ASP A 191 -17.80 3.57 -12.49
C ASP A 191 -16.28 3.65 -12.25
N VAL A 192 -15.50 2.97 -13.09
CA VAL A 192 -14.03 2.91 -13.02
C VAL A 192 -13.40 2.93 -14.40
N TYR A 193 -12.15 3.40 -14.48
CA TYR A 193 -11.34 3.28 -15.69
C TYR A 193 -10.76 1.86 -15.80
N ILE A 194 -10.84 1.30 -17.01
CA ILE A 194 -10.27 0.01 -17.43
C ILE A 194 -9.35 0.23 -18.61
N CYS A 195 -8.46 -0.71 -18.92
CA CYS A 195 -7.63 -0.58 -20.13
C CYS A 195 -8.47 -0.65 -21.41
N ASP A 196 -7.95 -0.09 -22.49
CA ASP A 196 -8.69 0.01 -23.76
C ASP A 196 -9.12 -1.35 -24.32
N GLU A 197 -8.28 -2.39 -24.17
CA GLU A 197 -8.63 -3.75 -24.57
C GLU A 197 -9.86 -4.27 -23.82
N CYS A 198 -9.93 -4.01 -22.50
CA CYS A 198 -11.10 -4.36 -21.69
C CYS A 198 -12.33 -3.56 -22.09
N GLY A 199 -12.17 -2.27 -22.41
CA GLY A 199 -13.25 -1.43 -22.90
C GLY A 199 -13.83 -1.91 -24.24
N MET A 200 -12.96 -2.35 -25.15
CA MET A 200 -13.35 -2.95 -26.42
C MET A 200 -14.05 -4.30 -26.22
N ASP A 201 -13.50 -5.16 -25.33
CA ASP A 201 -14.12 -6.45 -25.02
C ASP A 201 -15.52 -6.27 -24.39
N GLU A 202 -15.71 -5.27 -23.51
CA GLU A 202 -17.05 -4.94 -22.99
C GLU A 202 -18.01 -4.57 -24.11
N ALA A 203 -17.61 -3.71 -25.06
CA ALA A 203 -18.46 -3.30 -26.16
C ALA A 203 -18.91 -4.47 -27.03
N ILE A 204 -17.99 -5.40 -27.33
CA ILE A 204 -18.29 -6.61 -28.13
C ILE A 204 -19.22 -7.54 -27.37
N ARG A 205 -18.96 -7.78 -26.09
CA ARG A 205 -19.75 -8.68 -25.25
C ARG A 205 -21.15 -8.15 -24.98
N ASP A 206 -21.30 -6.84 -24.80
CA ASP A 206 -22.63 -6.22 -24.64
C ASP A 206 -23.50 -6.45 -25.87
N TYR A 207 -22.92 -6.32 -27.07
CA TYR A 207 -23.62 -6.62 -28.30
C TYR A 207 -24.08 -8.10 -28.38
N GLY A 208 -23.19 -9.03 -27.91
CA GLY A 208 -23.47 -10.45 -27.85
C GLY A 208 -24.26 -10.89 -26.59
N LYS A 209 -24.67 -10.00 -25.71
CA LYS A 209 -25.32 -10.28 -24.42
C LYS A 209 -24.52 -11.23 -23.50
N ALA A 210 -23.19 -11.19 -23.57
CA ALA A 210 -22.27 -12.07 -22.86
C ALA A 210 -21.43 -11.29 -21.81
N VAL A 211 -22.08 -10.52 -20.97
CA VAL A 211 -21.45 -9.67 -19.94
C VAL A 211 -20.63 -10.50 -18.96
N ILE A 212 -19.39 -10.05 -18.65
CA ILE A 212 -18.59 -10.62 -17.57
C ILE A 212 -19.02 -9.96 -16.26
N PRO A 213 -19.55 -10.74 -15.31
CA PRO A 213 -20.04 -10.19 -14.05
C PRO A 213 -18.89 -9.66 -13.18
N LEU A 214 -19.14 -8.64 -12.36
CA LEU A 214 -18.13 -7.96 -11.55
C LEU A 214 -17.31 -8.91 -10.65
N HIS A 215 -17.92 -9.97 -10.13
CA HIS A 215 -17.21 -10.92 -9.27
C HIS A 215 -16.12 -11.73 -10.00
N GLU A 216 -16.16 -11.75 -11.33
CA GLU A 216 -15.14 -12.41 -12.16
C GLU A 216 -13.98 -11.45 -12.54
N TRP A 217 -14.09 -10.17 -12.23
CA TRP A 217 -13.03 -9.22 -12.51
C TRP A 217 -11.78 -9.52 -11.66
N ALA A 218 -10.61 -9.30 -12.24
CA ALA A 218 -9.34 -9.60 -11.59
C ALA A 218 -9.19 -8.91 -10.23
N ILE A 219 -9.72 -7.69 -10.10
CA ILE A 219 -9.65 -6.93 -8.84
C ILE A 219 -10.39 -7.63 -7.69
N PHE A 220 -11.34 -8.54 -7.96
CA PHE A 220 -12.08 -9.31 -6.94
C PHE A 220 -11.55 -10.73 -6.74
N LYS A 221 -10.62 -11.18 -7.58
CA LYS A 221 -9.92 -12.46 -7.38
C LYS A 221 -8.81 -12.31 -6.34
N GLU A 222 -8.56 -13.37 -5.57
CA GLU A 222 -7.48 -13.44 -4.57
C GLU A 222 -6.13 -13.78 -5.19
#